data_01eda6a3f516060cbf491aa2111b3742
#
_entry.id   01eda6a3f516060cbf491aa2111b3742
#
_cell.length_a   1.000
_cell.length_b   1.000
_cell.length_c   1.000
_cell.angle_alpha   90.00
_cell.angle_beta   90.00
_cell.angle_gamma   90.00
#
_symmetry.space_group_name_H-M   'P 1'
#
loop_
_entity.id
_entity.type
_entity.pdbx_description
1 polymer ?
#
loop_
_entity_poly.entity_id
_entity_poly.type
_entity_poly.pdbx_seq_one_letter_code
_entity_poly.pdbx_strand_id
1 'polypeptide(L)'
;MRLFLVRHAEAAPGHPDELRPLTAAGREQARAVGERLATAAPAIVLSSPLLRARETAAAIARATGAELRIDDRLAPGATFHDLLAAADGLREPLVAVGHQPDCGEIAAELTGGAPPAYPPAGVAELDLPVQPGP
;
A
#
# COMPACT_ATOMS: atom_id res chain seq x y z
N MET A 1 -10.37 4.47 10.96
CA MET A 1 -8.93 4.78 10.79
C MET A 1 -8.66 5.23 9.37
N ARG A 2 -7.96 6.34 9.21
CA ARG A 2 -7.61 6.89 7.90
C ARG A 2 -6.49 6.06 7.25
N LEU A 3 -6.74 5.58 6.03
CA LEU A 3 -5.83 4.72 5.28
C LEU A 3 -5.63 5.23 3.86
N PHE A 4 -4.39 5.17 3.38
CA PHE A 4 -4.06 5.27 1.96
C PHE A 4 -3.66 3.88 1.46
N LEU A 5 -4.52 3.28 0.64
CA LEU A 5 -4.26 1.96 0.05
C LEU A 5 -3.61 2.15 -1.32
N VAL A 6 -2.40 1.63 -1.46
CA VAL A 6 -1.53 1.86 -2.62
C VAL A 6 -1.26 0.54 -3.34
N ARG A 7 -1.48 0.50 -4.65
CA ARG A 7 -0.94 -0.57 -5.48
C ARG A 7 0.55 -0.32 -5.70
N HIS A 8 1.40 -1.37 -5.62
CA HIS A 8 2.83 -1.20 -5.93
C HIS A 8 3.02 -0.55 -7.31
N ALA A 9 4.14 0.17 -7.48
CA ALA A 9 4.50 0.83 -8.72
C ALA A 9 4.89 -0.19 -9.81
N GLU A 10 5.13 0.28 -11.03
CA GLU A 10 5.47 -0.57 -12.17
C GLU A 10 6.67 -1.46 -11.88
N ALA A 11 6.51 -2.77 -12.07
CA ALA A 11 7.54 -3.76 -11.83
C ALA A 11 8.06 -4.35 -13.14
N ALA A 12 9.36 -4.68 -13.15
CA ALA A 12 9.99 -5.38 -14.27
C ALA A 12 9.52 -6.83 -14.32
N PRO A 13 9.45 -7.45 -15.51
CA PRO A 13 9.22 -8.89 -15.59
C PRO A 13 10.43 -9.65 -15.03
N GLY A 14 10.26 -10.93 -14.72
CA GLY A 14 11.36 -11.77 -14.24
C GLY A 14 10.91 -12.91 -13.36
N HIS A 15 11.89 -13.67 -12.91
CA HIS A 15 11.72 -14.84 -12.06
C HIS A 15 12.78 -14.83 -10.95
N PRO A 16 12.44 -15.30 -9.75
CA PRO A 16 11.09 -15.64 -9.30
C PRO A 16 10.22 -14.37 -9.16
N ASP A 17 8.91 -14.54 -9.22
CA ASP A 17 7.96 -13.41 -9.20
C ASP A 17 8.14 -12.49 -7.99
N GLU A 18 8.38 -13.07 -6.81
CA GLU A 18 8.53 -12.30 -5.56
C GLU A 18 9.76 -11.39 -5.51
N LEU A 19 10.71 -11.60 -6.41
CA LEU A 19 11.95 -10.79 -6.50
C LEU A 19 11.95 -9.83 -7.69
N ARG A 20 10.83 -9.67 -8.38
CA ARG A 20 10.73 -8.68 -9.46
C ARG A 20 10.86 -7.27 -8.89
N PRO A 21 11.86 -6.49 -9.33
CA PRO A 21 12.07 -5.13 -8.86
C PRO A 21 11.18 -4.13 -9.61
N LEU A 22 11.11 -2.90 -9.13
CA LEU A 22 10.53 -1.80 -9.89
C LEU A 22 11.36 -1.49 -11.13
N THR A 23 10.68 -1.04 -12.18
CA THR A 23 11.35 -0.40 -13.34
C THR A 23 11.84 1.00 -12.96
N ALA A 24 12.60 1.63 -13.83
CA ALA A 24 12.96 3.05 -13.66
C ALA A 24 11.72 3.93 -13.57
N ALA A 25 10.72 3.68 -14.43
CA ALA A 25 9.44 4.38 -14.37
C ALA A 25 8.72 4.10 -13.05
N GLY A 26 8.74 2.85 -12.57
CA GLY A 26 8.14 2.48 -11.29
C GLY A 26 8.78 3.18 -10.10
N ARG A 27 10.10 3.31 -10.09
CA ARG A 27 10.80 4.06 -9.03
C ARG A 27 10.37 5.52 -9.00
N GLU A 28 10.20 6.14 -10.17
CA GLU A 28 9.72 7.52 -10.26
C GLU A 28 8.26 7.63 -9.79
N GLN A 29 7.40 6.68 -10.16
CA GLN A 29 6.02 6.62 -9.68
C GLN A 29 5.96 6.53 -8.16
N ALA A 30 6.77 5.66 -7.57
CA ALA A 30 6.83 5.48 -6.11
C ALA A 30 7.31 6.75 -5.41
N ARG A 31 8.32 7.42 -5.95
CA ARG A 31 8.82 8.70 -5.44
C ARG A 31 7.73 9.75 -5.45
N ALA A 32 7.00 9.88 -6.56
CA ALA A 32 5.93 10.86 -6.70
C ALA A 32 4.79 10.62 -5.72
N VAL A 33 4.41 9.35 -5.51
CA VAL A 33 3.41 8.99 -4.50
C VAL A 33 3.88 9.36 -3.09
N GLY A 34 5.14 9.08 -2.78
CA GLY A 34 5.72 9.46 -1.49
C GLY A 34 5.64 10.97 -1.23
N GLU A 35 5.99 11.78 -2.22
CA GLU A 35 5.90 13.23 -2.10
C GLU A 35 4.44 13.69 -1.90
N ARG A 36 3.52 13.09 -2.65
CA ARG A 36 2.10 13.42 -2.53
C ARG A 36 1.53 13.05 -1.16
N LEU A 37 1.92 11.92 -0.59
CA LEU A 37 1.44 11.46 0.71
C LEU A 37 2.13 12.15 1.89
N ALA A 38 3.25 12.81 1.67
CA ALA A 38 3.99 13.49 2.74
C ALA A 38 3.15 14.55 3.45
N THR A 39 2.27 15.23 2.73
CA THR A 39 1.38 16.26 3.32
C THR A 39 0.38 15.68 4.31
N ALA A 40 0.03 14.41 4.18
CA ALA A 40 -0.85 13.71 5.12
C ALA A 40 -0.12 13.26 6.39
N ALA A 41 1.21 13.33 6.40
CA ALA A 41 2.06 12.92 7.52
C ALA A 41 1.73 11.51 8.05
N PRO A 42 1.77 10.47 7.20
CA PRO A 42 1.44 9.12 7.65
C PRO A 42 2.39 8.67 8.77
N ALA A 43 1.85 7.91 9.73
CA ALA A 43 2.62 7.38 10.84
C ALA A 43 3.37 6.11 10.45
N ILE A 44 2.72 5.24 9.68
CA ILE A 44 3.23 3.90 9.35
C ILE A 44 2.94 3.59 7.89
N VAL A 45 3.91 2.94 7.23
CA VAL A 45 3.74 2.31 5.92
C VAL A 45 3.84 0.80 6.11
N LEU A 46 2.74 0.09 5.85
CA LEU A 46 2.73 -1.37 5.77
C LEU A 46 3.01 -1.80 4.35
N SER A 47 3.75 -2.88 4.16
CA SER A 47 4.06 -3.40 2.83
C SER A 47 3.88 -4.91 2.75
N SER A 48 3.36 -5.37 1.60
CA SER A 48 3.51 -6.75 1.17
C SER A 48 4.99 -7.17 1.20
N PRO A 49 5.28 -8.46 1.43
CA PRO A 49 6.66 -8.94 1.44
C PRO A 49 7.32 -9.01 0.05
N LEU A 50 6.57 -8.88 -1.04
CA LEU A 50 7.14 -8.94 -2.38
C LEU A 50 8.00 -7.71 -2.68
N LEU A 51 9.12 -7.90 -3.37
CA LEU A 51 10.12 -6.85 -3.59
C LEU A 51 9.53 -5.59 -4.21
N ARG A 52 8.68 -5.71 -5.25
CA ARG A 52 8.03 -4.55 -5.89
C ARG A 52 7.21 -3.70 -4.94
N ALA A 53 6.54 -4.34 -3.98
CA ALA A 53 5.79 -3.62 -2.95
C ALA A 53 6.72 -2.99 -1.91
N ARG A 54 7.75 -3.71 -1.48
CA ARG A 54 8.73 -3.19 -0.51
C ARG A 54 9.50 -1.99 -1.07
N GLU A 55 9.85 -2.01 -2.34
CA GLU A 55 10.53 -0.87 -2.98
C GLU A 55 9.61 0.34 -3.08
N THR A 56 8.33 0.13 -3.42
CA THR A 56 7.33 1.21 -3.41
C THR A 56 7.17 1.78 -2.00
N ALA A 57 7.00 0.91 -1.02
CA ALA A 57 6.80 1.30 0.38
C ALA A 57 8.02 2.03 0.95
N ALA A 58 9.24 1.59 0.61
CA ALA A 58 10.47 2.24 1.05
C ALA A 58 10.59 3.67 0.51
N ALA A 59 10.20 3.90 -0.74
CA ALA A 59 10.20 5.24 -1.32
C ALA A 59 9.18 6.15 -0.61
N ILE A 60 8.01 5.63 -0.28
CA ILE A 60 6.99 6.37 0.48
C ILE A 60 7.50 6.68 1.88
N ALA A 61 8.08 5.69 2.57
CA ALA A 61 8.60 5.89 3.92
C ALA A 61 9.71 6.95 3.96
N ARG A 62 10.61 6.95 2.97
CA ARG A 62 11.67 7.97 2.88
C ARG A 62 11.10 9.38 2.70
N ALA A 63 10.10 9.53 1.84
CA ALA A 63 9.53 10.84 1.54
C ALA A 63 8.68 11.39 2.70
N THR A 64 8.04 10.51 3.48
CA THR A 64 7.08 10.89 4.52
C THR A 64 7.67 10.87 5.94
N GLY A 65 8.78 10.18 6.15
CA GLY A 65 9.33 9.94 7.50
C GLY A 65 8.59 8.86 8.28
N ALA A 66 7.63 8.16 7.65
CA ALA A 66 6.86 7.11 8.31
C ALA A 66 7.70 5.87 8.62
N GLU A 67 7.29 5.13 9.64
CA GLU A 67 7.88 3.82 9.96
C GLU A 67 7.45 2.79 8.91
N LEU A 68 8.40 2.04 8.37
CA LEU A 68 8.11 0.97 7.41
C LEU A 68 8.03 -0.38 8.13
N ARG A 69 6.95 -1.13 7.89
CA ARG A 69 6.78 -2.49 8.39
C ARG A 69 6.35 -3.42 7.26
N ILE A 70 7.00 -4.58 7.18
CA ILE A 70 6.59 -5.64 6.26
C ILE A 70 5.56 -6.52 6.97
N ASP A 71 4.45 -6.81 6.28
CA ASP A 71 3.38 -7.64 6.82
C ASP A 71 2.95 -8.68 5.79
N ASP A 72 3.15 -9.96 6.11
CA ASP A 72 2.86 -11.07 5.21
C ASP A 72 1.38 -11.17 4.84
N ARG A 73 0.49 -10.60 5.66
CA ARG A 73 -0.95 -10.58 5.38
C ARG A 73 -1.29 -9.74 4.15
N LEU A 74 -0.37 -8.88 3.69
CA LEU A 74 -0.56 -8.07 2.48
C LEU A 74 0.02 -8.71 1.22
N ALA A 75 0.51 -9.95 1.28
CA ALA A 75 0.95 -10.70 0.10
C ALA A 75 -0.21 -10.85 -0.90
N PRO A 76 0.07 -11.17 -2.18
CA PRO A 76 -0.99 -11.35 -3.19
C PRO A 76 -2.09 -12.29 -2.71
N GLY A 77 -3.33 -11.89 -2.90
CA GLY A 77 -4.52 -12.57 -2.36
C GLY A 77 -5.03 -11.98 -1.05
N ALA A 78 -4.43 -10.90 -0.56
CA ALA A 78 -4.87 -10.23 0.66
C ALA A 78 -6.34 -9.82 0.56
N THR A 79 -7.09 -10.10 1.62
CA THR A 79 -8.51 -9.77 1.72
C THR A 79 -8.71 -8.51 2.56
N PHE A 80 -9.94 -8.01 2.54
CA PHE A 80 -10.37 -6.95 3.46
C PHE A 80 -10.08 -7.32 4.92
N HIS A 81 -10.36 -8.56 5.31
CA HIS A 81 -10.10 -9.04 6.68
C HIS A 81 -8.60 -9.06 7.02
N ASP A 82 -7.76 -9.44 6.06
CA ASP A 82 -6.31 -9.40 6.25
C ASP A 82 -5.82 -7.97 6.50
N LEU A 83 -6.34 -7.01 5.76
CA LEU A 83 -6.00 -5.60 5.94
C LEU A 83 -6.46 -5.08 7.30
N LEU A 84 -7.69 -5.40 7.72
CA LEU A 84 -8.18 -5.01 9.05
C LEU A 84 -7.29 -5.56 10.16
N ALA A 85 -6.90 -6.83 10.06
CA ALA A 85 -6.03 -7.46 11.05
C ALA A 85 -4.64 -6.79 11.07
N ALA A 86 -4.08 -6.48 9.91
CA ALA A 86 -2.79 -5.82 9.81
C ALA A 86 -2.81 -4.39 10.39
N ALA A 87 -3.92 -3.68 10.23
CA ALA A 87 -4.06 -2.28 10.63
C ALA A 87 -4.45 -2.10 12.11
N ASP A 88 -5.01 -3.12 12.74
CA ASP A 88 -5.59 -3.01 14.07
C ASP A 88 -4.56 -2.52 15.10
N GLY A 89 -4.93 -1.48 15.85
CA GLY A 89 -4.07 -0.91 16.89
C GLY A 89 -2.89 -0.08 16.40
N LEU A 90 -2.73 0.09 15.10
CA LEU A 90 -1.67 0.94 14.56
C LEU A 90 -2.07 2.41 14.57
N ARG A 91 -1.07 3.29 14.56
CA ARG A 91 -1.30 4.74 14.50
C ARG A 91 -1.75 5.15 13.09
N GLU A 92 -2.68 6.10 13.03
CA GLU A 92 -3.10 6.69 11.76
C GLU A 92 -2.41 8.05 11.51
N PRO A 93 -2.32 8.54 10.27
CA PRO A 93 -2.76 7.87 9.03
C PRO A 93 -1.85 6.70 8.68
N LEU A 94 -2.46 5.68 8.10
CA LEU A 94 -1.77 4.45 7.69
C LEU A 94 -1.64 4.41 6.17
N VAL A 95 -0.49 3.98 5.67
CA VAL A 95 -0.31 3.62 4.26
C VAL A 95 -0.16 2.10 4.20
N ALA A 96 -0.83 1.46 3.25
CA ALA A 96 -0.65 0.03 2.99
C ALA A 96 -0.36 -0.16 1.50
N VAL A 97 0.72 -0.87 1.18
CA VAL A 97 1.14 -1.15 -0.18
C VAL A 97 0.92 -2.62 -0.51
N GLY A 98 0.11 -2.86 -1.51
CA GLY A 98 -0.27 -4.21 -1.92
C GLY A 98 -0.38 -4.36 -3.43
N HIS A 99 -1.26 -5.26 -3.84
CA HIS A 99 -1.36 -5.76 -5.21
C HIS A 99 -2.77 -5.59 -5.78
N GLN A 100 -2.89 -5.67 -7.10
CA GLN A 100 -4.16 -5.87 -7.80
C GLN A 100 -4.35 -7.38 -8.06
N PRO A 101 -5.59 -7.87 -8.03
CA PRO A 101 -6.85 -7.13 -7.88
C PRO A 101 -7.24 -6.77 -6.44
N ASP A 102 -6.44 -7.13 -5.45
CA ASP A 102 -6.75 -6.98 -4.03
C ASP A 102 -7.13 -5.54 -3.65
N CYS A 103 -6.33 -4.56 -4.07
CA CYS A 103 -6.57 -3.16 -3.74
C CYS A 103 -7.95 -2.69 -4.22
N GLY A 104 -8.29 -2.98 -5.48
CA GLY A 104 -9.58 -2.61 -6.05
C GLY A 104 -10.75 -3.30 -5.35
N GLU A 105 -10.59 -4.59 -5.04
CA GLU A 105 -11.64 -5.36 -4.35
C GLU A 105 -11.86 -4.86 -2.92
N ILE A 106 -10.80 -4.56 -2.20
CA ILE A 106 -10.87 -4.01 -0.84
C ILE A 106 -11.54 -2.63 -0.87
N ALA A 107 -11.15 -1.77 -1.80
CA ALA A 107 -11.76 -0.45 -1.94
C ALA A 107 -13.26 -0.55 -2.23
N ALA A 108 -13.66 -1.46 -3.11
CA ALA A 108 -15.07 -1.70 -3.42
C ALA A 108 -15.85 -2.17 -2.20
N GLU A 109 -15.29 -3.07 -1.41
CA GLU A 109 -15.94 -3.58 -0.20
C GLU A 109 -16.16 -2.48 0.84
N LEU A 110 -15.20 -1.56 0.98
CA LEU A 110 -15.30 -0.44 1.92
C LEU A 110 -16.29 0.64 1.46
N THR A 111 -16.37 0.90 0.16
CA THR A 111 -17.19 1.98 -0.38
C THR A 111 -18.55 1.52 -0.89
N GLY A 112 -18.75 0.21 -1.06
CA GLY A 112 -20.00 -0.37 -1.56
C GLY A 112 -20.20 -0.24 -3.07
N GLY A 113 -19.18 0.20 -3.79
CA GLY A 113 -19.23 0.38 -5.25
C GLY A 113 -18.57 -0.75 -6.02
N ALA A 114 -18.45 -0.58 -7.33
CA ALA A 114 -17.65 -1.46 -8.17
C ALA A 114 -16.15 -1.25 -7.88
N PRO A 115 -15.29 -2.28 -8.07
CA PRO A 115 -13.86 -2.11 -7.90
C PRO A 115 -13.33 -1.00 -8.80
N PRO A 116 -12.64 0.02 -8.24
CA PRO A 116 -12.06 1.08 -9.06
C PRO A 116 -10.87 0.57 -9.87
N ALA A 117 -10.57 1.24 -10.97
CA ALA A 117 -9.34 1.01 -11.68
C ALA A 117 -8.16 1.45 -10.79
N TYR A 118 -7.16 0.58 -10.68
CA TYR A 118 -5.97 0.83 -9.86
C TYR A 118 -4.73 0.70 -10.75
N PRO A 119 -4.24 1.79 -11.33
CA PRO A 119 -2.99 1.75 -12.10
C PRO A 119 -1.80 1.47 -11.16
N PRO A 120 -0.63 1.10 -11.70
CA PRO A 120 0.59 1.02 -10.88
C PRO A 120 0.80 2.31 -10.09
N ALA A 121 1.11 2.20 -8.81
CA ALA A 121 1.21 3.29 -7.85
C ALA A 121 -0.11 4.06 -7.62
N GLY A 122 -1.24 3.50 -8.02
CA GLY A 122 -2.56 4.06 -7.73
C GLY A 122 -2.83 4.08 -6.24
N VAL A 123 -3.56 5.12 -5.79
CA VAL A 123 -3.86 5.34 -4.37
C VAL A 123 -5.35 5.59 -4.18
N ALA A 124 -5.93 5.00 -3.15
CA ALA A 124 -7.25 5.36 -2.66
C ALA A 124 -7.17 5.72 -1.18
N GLU A 125 -7.79 6.84 -0.80
CA GLU A 125 -7.96 7.19 0.61
C GLU A 125 -9.26 6.55 1.11
N LEU A 126 -9.15 5.79 2.18
CA LEU A 126 -10.24 4.97 2.72
C LEU A 126 -10.33 5.17 4.24
N ASP A 127 -11.50 4.90 4.78
CA ASP A 127 -11.74 4.86 6.22
C ASP A 127 -11.96 3.42 6.66
N LEU A 128 -11.01 2.87 7.42
CA LEU A 128 -11.09 1.50 7.92
C LEU A 128 -11.90 1.44 9.21
N PRO A 129 -12.80 0.42 9.35
CA PRO A 129 -13.59 0.22 10.56
C PRO A 129 -12.80 -0.46 11.67
N VAL A 130 -11.64 0.09 12.02
CA VAL A 130 -10.80 -0.36 13.15
C VAL A 130 -10.35 0.83 13.96
N GLN A 131 -9.99 0.60 15.22
CA GLN A 131 -9.52 1.65 16.12
C GLN A 131 -8.03 1.89 15.90
N PRO A 132 -7.62 3.18 15.76
CA PRO A 132 -6.20 3.49 15.72
C PRO A 132 -5.59 3.31 17.11
N GLY A 133 -4.28 3.01 17.12
CA GLY A 133 -3.48 2.97 18.35
C GLY A 133 -3.05 4.37 18.79
N PRO A 134 -2.51 4.44 20.01
CA PRO A 134 -2.00 5.68 20.56
C PRO A 134 -0.71 6.17 19.91
#